data_ef1f61ca8b9f4ac2d31f72886adb6a0a
#
_entry.id   ef1f61ca8b9f4ac2d31f72886adb6a0a
#
_cell.length_a   1.000
_cell.length_b   1.000
_cell.length_c   1.000
_cell.angle_alpha   90.00
_cell.angle_beta   90.00
_cell.angle_gamma   90.00
#
_symmetry.space_group_name_H-M   'P 1'
#
loop_
_entity.id
_entity.type
_entity.pdbx_description
1 polymer ?
#
loop_
_entity_poly.entity_id
_entity_poly.type
_entity_poly.pdbx_seq_one_letter_code
_entity_poly.pdbx_strand_id
1 'polypeptide(L)'
;MEKQKIITKISIPATHTIRQAMEVMTRGAKSTFSAPAGLVLVVDPRQRLLGIATDGDLRRAIERGASLETPVASAMNKTPFLISGAKTNSEILAEVMAKIKKEGWQKHKIRNIILIDGKKRVCDVISFLDLWRNSEIRFKHVGVIGLGYVGLTLALTLADHGFQVRGYDIDHRVLSSRKK
;
A
#
# COMPACT_ATOMS: atom_id res chain seq x y z
N MET A 1 13.84 5.60 16.13
CA MET A 1 13.41 6.93 16.66
C MET A 1 12.59 7.73 15.63
N GLU A 2 12.98 7.80 14.38
CA GLU A 2 12.30 8.63 13.36
C GLU A 2 10.89 8.16 13.00
N LYS A 3 10.70 6.86 12.76
CA LYS A 3 9.38 6.26 12.46
C LYS A 3 8.33 6.55 13.54
N GLN A 4 8.70 6.47 14.81
CA GLN A 4 7.77 6.74 15.91
C GLN A 4 7.33 8.22 15.94
N LYS A 5 8.22 9.16 15.59
CA LYS A 5 7.86 10.58 15.46
C LYS A 5 6.86 10.81 14.34
N ILE A 6 7.00 10.08 13.22
CA ILE A 6 6.06 10.16 12.10
C ILE A 6 4.68 9.63 12.52
N ILE A 7 4.64 8.46 13.15
CA ILE A 7 3.40 7.84 13.64
C ILE A 7 2.67 8.78 14.58
N THR A 8 3.37 9.39 15.54
CA THR A 8 2.76 10.35 16.48
C THR A 8 2.18 11.57 15.75
N LYS A 9 2.84 12.06 14.71
CA LYS A 9 2.37 13.23 13.94
C LYS A 9 1.08 12.97 13.14
N ILE A 10 0.83 11.72 12.74
CA ILE A 10 -0.36 11.33 11.99
C ILE A 10 -1.40 10.62 12.85
N SER A 11 -1.17 10.50 14.16
CA SER A 11 -2.10 9.90 15.12
C SER A 11 -2.98 10.96 15.75
N ILE A 12 -4.28 10.68 15.81
CA ILE A 12 -5.29 11.58 16.42
C ILE A 12 -6.24 10.78 17.31
N PRO A 13 -6.78 11.40 18.37
CA PRO A 13 -7.86 10.82 19.16
C PRO A 13 -9.14 10.63 18.33
N ALA A 14 -9.96 9.65 18.70
CA ALA A 14 -11.23 9.36 18.05
C ALA A 14 -12.26 10.51 18.15
N THR A 15 -12.08 11.40 19.15
CA THR A 15 -12.92 12.59 19.39
C THR A 15 -12.57 13.78 18.50
N HIS A 16 -11.42 13.74 17.82
CA HIS A 16 -11.05 14.82 16.89
C HIS A 16 -12.05 14.88 15.74
N THR A 17 -12.30 16.11 15.25
CA THR A 17 -13.23 16.35 14.16
C THR A 17 -12.65 15.96 12.80
N ILE A 18 -13.50 15.81 11.79
CA ILE A 18 -13.10 15.64 10.39
C ILE A 18 -12.17 16.79 9.96
N ARG A 19 -12.46 18.03 10.34
CA ARG A 19 -11.60 19.21 10.09
C ARG A 19 -10.19 19.00 10.62
N GLN A 20 -10.06 18.62 11.90
CA GLN A 20 -8.76 18.37 12.51
C GLN A 20 -8.00 17.21 11.85
N ALA A 21 -8.72 16.16 11.45
CA ALA A 21 -8.12 15.07 10.68
C ALA A 21 -7.53 15.55 9.33
N MET A 22 -8.29 16.37 8.59
CA MET A 22 -7.82 16.96 7.32
C MET A 22 -6.61 17.89 7.52
N GLU A 23 -6.56 18.67 8.59
CA GLU A 23 -5.39 19.50 8.93
C GLU A 23 -4.14 18.67 9.19
N VAL A 24 -4.28 17.54 9.90
CA VAL A 24 -3.17 16.61 10.14
C VAL A 24 -2.70 15.99 8.83
N MET A 25 -3.60 15.55 7.96
CA MET A 25 -3.27 15.01 6.62
C MET A 25 -2.51 16.05 5.78
N THR A 26 -2.97 17.30 5.75
CA THR A 26 -2.33 18.41 5.01
C THR A 26 -0.94 18.71 5.52
N ARG A 27 -0.74 18.73 6.83
CA ARG A 27 0.58 18.90 7.45
C ARG A 27 1.52 17.73 7.14
N GLY A 28 1.00 16.51 7.17
CA GLY A 28 1.75 15.31 6.81
C GLY A 28 2.24 15.33 5.36
N ALA A 29 1.41 15.76 4.43
CA ALA A 29 1.75 15.85 3.01
C ALA A 29 2.84 16.89 2.69
N LYS A 30 2.96 17.95 3.51
CA LYS A 30 3.98 19.00 3.36
C LYS A 30 5.31 18.65 4.06
N SER A 31 5.36 17.58 4.83
CA SER A 31 6.58 17.18 5.53
C SER A 31 7.47 16.35 4.61
N THR A 32 8.79 16.54 4.72
CA THR A 32 9.82 15.72 4.02
C THR A 32 9.86 14.27 4.50
N PHE A 33 8.96 13.88 5.40
CA PHE A 33 8.90 12.53 5.95
C PHE A 33 8.01 11.61 5.11
N SER A 34 8.46 10.38 4.91
CA SER A 34 7.79 9.33 4.13
C SER A 34 6.51 8.78 4.80
N ALA A 35 5.67 9.65 5.39
CA ALA A 35 4.35 9.22 5.83
C ALA A 35 3.40 9.11 4.63
N PRO A 36 2.54 8.10 4.54
CA PRO A 36 1.54 8.04 3.49
C PRO A 36 0.66 9.29 3.53
N ALA A 37 0.65 10.05 2.43
CA ALA A 37 -0.17 11.25 2.32
C ALA A 37 -1.67 10.89 2.42
N GLY A 38 -2.45 11.79 3.01
CA GLY A 38 -3.90 11.63 3.08
C GLY A 38 -4.37 10.50 4.01
N LEU A 39 -3.62 10.19 5.07
CA LEU A 39 -3.96 9.19 6.07
C LEU A 39 -3.78 9.75 7.49
N VAL A 40 -4.70 9.43 8.39
CA VAL A 40 -4.52 9.56 9.84
C VAL A 40 -4.82 8.25 10.55
N LEU A 41 -4.09 8.00 11.63
CA LEU A 41 -4.30 6.90 12.55
C LEU A 41 -5.20 7.37 13.68
N VAL A 42 -6.32 6.69 13.90
CA VAL A 42 -7.24 7.02 15.00
C VAL A 42 -6.90 6.09 16.17
N VAL A 43 -6.51 6.70 17.30
CA VAL A 43 -6.00 5.96 18.46
C VAL A 43 -6.78 6.27 19.73
N ASP A 44 -6.72 5.34 20.68
CA ASP A 44 -7.23 5.54 22.03
C ASP A 44 -6.20 6.28 22.93
N PRO A 45 -6.57 6.68 24.17
CA PRO A 45 -5.64 7.33 25.10
C PRO A 45 -4.38 6.51 25.45
N ARG A 46 -4.41 5.18 25.25
CA ARG A 46 -3.27 4.28 25.42
C ARG A 46 -2.47 4.07 24.13
N GLN A 47 -2.71 4.89 23.10
CA GLN A 47 -2.08 4.83 21.78
C GLN A 47 -2.33 3.50 21.03
N ARG A 48 -3.43 2.79 21.33
CA ARG A 48 -3.85 1.60 20.58
C ARG A 48 -4.68 2.04 19.38
N LEU A 49 -4.45 1.40 18.24
CA LEU A 49 -5.16 1.67 17.01
C LEU A 49 -6.65 1.29 17.14
N LEU A 50 -7.53 2.24 16.88
CA LEU A 50 -8.98 2.07 16.76
C LEU A 50 -9.42 1.93 15.31
N GLY A 51 -8.71 2.60 14.41
CA GLY A 51 -8.98 2.59 12.97
C GLY A 51 -8.08 3.58 12.24
N ILE A 52 -8.33 3.73 10.95
CA ILE A 52 -7.67 4.74 10.12
C ILE A 52 -8.70 5.56 9.37
N ALA A 53 -8.40 6.81 9.06
CA ALA A 53 -9.20 7.58 8.12
C ALA A 53 -8.31 8.07 6.98
N THR A 54 -8.82 7.95 5.75
CA THR A 54 -8.18 8.45 4.54
C THR A 54 -8.99 9.61 3.95
N ASP A 55 -8.38 10.39 3.05
CA ASP A 55 -9.10 11.44 2.30
C ASP A 55 -10.39 10.91 1.68
N GLY A 56 -10.35 9.69 1.14
CA GLY A 56 -11.53 9.04 0.57
C GLY A 56 -12.60 8.70 1.59
N ASP A 57 -12.21 8.34 2.82
CA ASP A 57 -13.17 8.05 3.90
C ASP A 57 -13.86 9.33 4.37
N LEU A 58 -13.09 10.41 4.57
CA LEU A 58 -13.60 11.70 4.97
C LEU A 58 -14.55 12.30 3.92
N ARG A 59 -14.16 12.23 2.63
CA ARG A 59 -15.01 12.69 1.51
C ARG A 59 -16.33 11.96 1.48
N ARG A 60 -16.31 10.62 1.58
CA ARG A 60 -17.55 9.82 1.62
C ARG A 60 -18.42 10.12 2.84
N ALA A 61 -17.81 10.43 3.98
CA ALA A 61 -18.57 10.83 5.17
C ALA A 61 -19.29 12.17 4.96
N ILE A 62 -18.60 13.17 4.39
CA ILE A 62 -19.16 14.49 4.07
C ILE A 62 -20.28 14.36 3.01
N GLU A 63 -20.07 13.55 1.98
CA GLU A 63 -21.09 13.26 0.95
C GLU A 63 -22.38 12.66 1.54
N ARG A 64 -22.24 11.89 2.63
CA ARG A 64 -23.38 11.31 3.38
C ARG A 64 -23.97 12.26 4.42
N GLY A 65 -23.57 13.54 4.44
CA GLY A 65 -24.11 14.57 5.32
C GLY A 65 -23.33 14.82 6.62
N ALA A 66 -22.15 14.22 6.80
CA ALA A 66 -21.29 14.57 7.94
C ALA A 66 -20.77 16.01 7.78
N SER A 67 -20.78 16.79 8.85
CA SER A 67 -20.14 18.10 8.88
C SER A 67 -18.66 18.00 9.19
N LEU A 68 -17.91 19.08 8.99
CA LEU A 68 -16.48 19.13 9.36
C LEU A 68 -16.25 19.02 10.87
N GLU A 69 -17.29 19.31 11.67
CA GLU A 69 -17.25 19.20 13.14
C GLU A 69 -17.64 17.80 13.64
N THR A 70 -18.04 16.91 12.74
CA THR A 70 -18.36 15.52 13.08
C THR A 70 -17.08 14.78 13.55
N PRO A 71 -17.15 13.99 14.66
CA PRO A 71 -15.99 13.21 15.11
C PRO A 71 -15.48 12.24 14.05
N VAL A 72 -14.16 12.16 13.87
CA VAL A 72 -13.51 11.28 12.88
C VAL A 72 -13.82 9.80 13.09
N ALA A 73 -14.16 9.41 14.31
CA ALA A 73 -14.58 8.05 14.65
C ALA A 73 -15.77 7.54 13.82
N SER A 74 -16.64 8.45 13.35
CA SER A 74 -17.79 8.10 12.50
C SER A 74 -17.40 7.84 11.04
N ALA A 75 -16.28 8.42 10.60
CA ALA A 75 -15.76 8.32 9.23
C ALA A 75 -14.63 7.30 9.06
N MET A 76 -14.01 6.84 10.15
CA MET A 76 -12.85 5.96 10.08
C MET A 76 -13.19 4.56 9.61
N ASN A 77 -12.25 3.92 8.92
CA ASN A 77 -12.25 2.50 8.67
C ASN A 77 -11.77 1.76 9.94
N LYS A 78 -12.66 0.99 10.56
CA LYS A 78 -12.40 0.21 11.80
C LYS A 78 -11.67 -1.11 11.54
N THR A 79 -11.61 -1.56 10.29
CA THR A 79 -11.00 -2.82 9.87
C THR A 79 -9.93 -2.58 8.80
N PRO A 80 -8.87 -1.80 9.11
CA PRO A 80 -7.77 -1.60 8.17
C PRO A 80 -6.97 -2.88 7.98
N PHE A 81 -6.14 -2.92 6.94
CA PHE A 81 -5.26 -4.05 6.71
C PHE A 81 -4.10 -4.03 7.71
N LEU A 82 -4.10 -5.00 8.64
CA LEU A 82 -3.16 -5.08 9.76
C LEU A 82 -2.20 -6.25 9.58
N ILE A 83 -0.93 -6.01 9.91
CA ILE A 83 0.12 -7.02 10.05
C ILE A 83 0.73 -6.90 11.45
N SER A 84 0.91 -8.00 12.14
CA SER A 84 1.48 -8.03 13.48
C SER A 84 2.97 -8.34 13.48
N GLY A 85 3.70 -7.67 14.36
CA GLY A 85 5.12 -7.93 14.65
C GLY A 85 6.11 -7.15 13.78
N ALA A 86 7.38 -7.21 14.21
CA ALA A 86 8.51 -6.70 13.43
C ALA A 86 8.88 -7.75 12.38
N LYS A 87 8.82 -7.38 11.12
CA LYS A 87 9.05 -8.25 9.97
C LYS A 87 9.86 -7.53 8.90
N THR A 88 10.58 -8.29 8.11
CA THR A 88 11.22 -7.80 6.89
C THR A 88 10.17 -7.49 5.81
N ASN A 89 10.53 -6.69 4.83
CA ASN A 89 9.62 -6.37 3.71
C ASN A 89 9.15 -7.62 2.97
N SER A 90 10.01 -8.62 2.81
CA SER A 90 9.68 -9.89 2.17
C SER A 90 8.65 -10.70 2.98
N GLU A 91 8.80 -10.76 4.30
CA GLU A 91 7.85 -11.43 5.19
C GLU A 91 6.50 -10.69 5.23
N ILE A 92 6.51 -9.35 5.28
CA ILE A 92 5.30 -8.53 5.21
C ILE A 92 4.57 -8.81 3.90
N LEU A 93 5.28 -8.80 2.78
CA LEU A 93 4.65 -9.06 1.48
C LEU A 93 4.09 -10.47 1.38
N ALA A 94 4.81 -11.48 1.87
CA ALA A 94 4.32 -12.86 1.90
C ALA A 94 3.02 -12.98 2.72
N GLU A 95 2.96 -12.34 3.90
CA GLU A 95 1.74 -12.33 4.73
C GLU A 95 0.59 -11.56 4.09
N VAL A 96 0.88 -10.42 3.45
CA VAL A 96 -0.11 -9.66 2.68
C VAL A 96 -0.71 -10.52 1.58
N MET A 97 0.12 -11.22 0.80
CA MET A 97 -0.35 -12.09 -0.27
C MET A 97 -1.16 -13.29 0.26
N ALA A 98 -0.74 -13.87 1.39
CA ALA A 98 -1.48 -14.94 2.04
C ALA A 98 -2.86 -14.47 2.52
N LYS A 99 -2.95 -13.30 3.17
CA LYS A 99 -4.22 -12.71 3.61
C LYS A 99 -5.15 -12.36 2.44
N ILE A 100 -4.61 -11.79 1.36
CA ILE A 100 -5.38 -11.52 0.15
C ILE A 100 -6.03 -12.79 -0.38
N LYS A 101 -5.27 -13.89 -0.44
CA LYS A 101 -5.77 -15.19 -0.92
C LYS A 101 -6.81 -15.80 0.03
N LYS A 102 -6.57 -15.71 1.35
CA LYS A 102 -7.43 -16.34 2.37
C LYS A 102 -8.71 -15.56 2.63
N GLU A 103 -8.63 -14.23 2.72
CA GLU A 103 -9.72 -13.36 3.15
C GLU A 103 -10.44 -12.68 1.97
N GLY A 104 -10.05 -12.98 0.71
CA GLY A 104 -10.68 -12.43 -0.49
C GLY A 104 -10.46 -10.92 -0.67
N TRP A 105 -9.43 -10.34 -0.03
CA TRP A 105 -9.12 -8.93 -0.20
C TRP A 105 -8.79 -8.61 -1.66
N GLN A 106 -9.40 -7.54 -2.16
CA GLN A 106 -9.08 -7.06 -3.50
C GLN A 106 -7.80 -6.22 -3.44
N LYS A 107 -6.75 -6.63 -4.16
CA LYS A 107 -5.41 -5.98 -4.15
C LYS A 107 -5.48 -4.46 -4.34
N HIS A 108 -6.35 -3.98 -5.23
CA HIS A 108 -6.50 -2.55 -5.51
C HIS A 108 -7.14 -1.74 -4.38
N LYS A 109 -7.72 -2.39 -3.36
CA LYS A 109 -8.28 -1.73 -2.17
C LYS A 109 -7.25 -1.59 -1.05
N ILE A 110 -6.14 -2.33 -1.11
CA ILE A 110 -5.07 -2.25 -0.10
C ILE A 110 -4.10 -1.16 -0.54
N ARG A 111 -4.22 0.02 0.04
CA ARG A 111 -3.28 1.13 -0.20
C ARG A 111 -2.19 1.20 0.85
N ASN A 112 -2.57 1.03 2.11
CA ASN A 112 -1.68 1.12 3.25
C ASN A 112 -1.78 -0.14 4.10
N ILE A 113 -0.64 -0.60 4.57
CA ILE A 113 -0.47 -1.71 5.48
C ILE A 113 -0.03 -1.13 6.82
N ILE A 114 -0.78 -1.42 7.87
CA ILE A 114 -0.51 -0.91 9.21
C ILE A 114 0.18 -2.03 10.00
N LEU A 115 1.40 -1.78 10.43
CA LEU A 115 2.13 -2.69 11.31
C LEU A 115 1.82 -2.36 12.77
N ILE A 116 1.44 -3.35 13.54
CA ILE A 116 1.10 -3.21 14.96
C ILE A 116 1.93 -4.13 15.85
N ASP A 117 2.16 -3.70 17.09
CA ASP A 117 2.74 -4.54 18.14
C ASP A 117 1.70 -5.43 18.81
N GLY A 118 2.15 -6.30 19.75
CA GLY A 118 1.28 -7.16 20.53
C GLY A 118 0.27 -6.42 21.43
N LYS A 119 0.42 -5.11 21.62
CA LYS A 119 -0.49 -4.22 22.36
C LYS A 119 -1.39 -3.41 21.46
N LYS A 120 -1.45 -3.74 20.17
CA LYS A 120 -2.19 -3.00 19.10
C LYS A 120 -1.71 -1.55 18.88
N ARG A 121 -0.49 -1.20 19.25
CA ARG A 121 0.08 0.11 18.95
C ARG A 121 0.73 0.06 17.56
N VAL A 122 0.60 1.15 16.82
CA VAL A 122 1.20 1.23 15.48
C VAL A 122 2.71 1.36 15.58
N CYS A 123 3.42 0.48 14.87
CA CYS A 123 4.88 0.47 14.75
C CYS A 123 5.33 1.10 13.44
N ASP A 124 4.56 0.92 12.37
CA ASP A 124 4.88 1.46 11.04
C ASP A 124 3.63 1.53 10.16
N VAL A 125 3.69 2.36 9.13
CA VAL A 125 2.69 2.45 8.08
C VAL A 125 3.41 2.38 6.75
N ILE A 126 3.13 1.36 5.96
CA ILE A 126 3.81 1.08 4.70
C ILE A 126 2.80 1.18 3.56
N SER A 127 3.15 1.94 2.52
CA SER A 127 2.40 1.91 1.27
C SER A 127 2.56 0.53 0.62
N PHE A 128 1.46 -0.07 0.19
CA PHE A 128 1.52 -1.34 -0.53
C PHE A 128 2.37 -1.24 -1.80
N LEU A 129 2.30 -0.11 -2.49
CA LEU A 129 3.09 0.13 -3.69
C LEU A 129 4.60 0.19 -3.39
N ASP A 130 4.98 0.87 -2.29
CA ASP A 130 6.39 0.97 -1.90
C ASP A 130 6.92 -0.36 -1.38
N LEU A 131 6.11 -1.11 -0.64
CA LEU A 131 6.45 -2.48 -0.25
C LEU A 131 6.71 -3.35 -1.48
N TRP A 132 5.83 -3.24 -2.49
CA TRP A 132 5.96 -3.97 -3.73
C TRP A 132 7.21 -3.58 -4.53
N ARG A 133 7.50 -2.28 -4.65
CA ARG A 133 8.70 -1.77 -5.36
C ARG A 133 10.00 -2.16 -4.67
N ASN A 134 10.02 -2.12 -3.34
CA ASN A 134 11.20 -2.38 -2.53
C ASN A 134 11.33 -3.86 -2.12
N SER A 135 10.39 -4.71 -2.50
CA SER A 135 10.52 -6.13 -2.30
C SER A 135 11.56 -6.68 -3.27
N GLU A 136 12.47 -7.50 -2.76
CA GLU A 136 13.40 -8.28 -3.59
C GLU A 136 12.69 -9.41 -4.39
N ILE A 137 11.36 -9.41 -4.40
CA ILE A 137 10.59 -10.26 -5.30
C ILE A 137 10.74 -9.67 -6.70
N ARG A 138 11.90 -9.93 -7.27
CA ARG A 138 12.10 -9.75 -8.71
C ARG A 138 11.08 -10.66 -9.38
N PHE A 139 10.17 -10.09 -10.13
CA PHE A 139 9.41 -10.86 -11.09
C PHE A 139 10.42 -11.49 -12.04
N LYS A 140 10.74 -12.74 -11.78
CA LYS A 140 11.65 -13.47 -12.67
C LYS A 140 10.99 -13.79 -14.01
N HIS A 141 9.68 -13.59 -14.14
CA HIS A 141 8.89 -13.93 -15.32
C HIS A 141 8.25 -12.68 -15.92
N VAL A 142 8.53 -12.42 -17.17
CA VAL A 142 7.96 -11.32 -17.96
C VAL A 142 7.34 -11.90 -19.23
N GLY A 143 6.11 -11.52 -19.51
CA GLY A 143 5.46 -11.80 -20.80
C GLY A 143 5.64 -10.62 -21.76
N VAL A 144 6.13 -10.88 -22.96
CA VAL A 144 6.22 -9.89 -24.03
C VAL A 144 5.26 -10.32 -25.16
N ILE A 145 4.27 -9.47 -25.45
CA ILE A 145 3.30 -9.68 -26.52
C ILE A 145 3.74 -8.86 -27.73
N GLY A 146 3.90 -9.54 -28.89
CA GLY A 146 4.47 -8.98 -30.09
C GLY A 146 6.00 -9.07 -30.11
N LEU A 147 6.55 -10.04 -30.84
CA LEU A 147 7.99 -10.26 -30.99
C LEU A 147 8.56 -9.71 -32.30
N GLY A 148 7.95 -8.62 -32.79
CA GLY A 148 8.54 -7.81 -33.86
C GLY A 148 9.87 -7.19 -33.41
N TYR A 149 10.39 -6.26 -34.18
CA TYR A 149 11.71 -5.65 -33.92
C TYR A 149 11.84 -5.08 -32.50
N VAL A 150 10.86 -4.30 -32.03
CA VAL A 150 10.86 -3.66 -30.70
C VAL A 150 10.66 -4.70 -29.59
N GLY A 151 9.65 -5.56 -29.73
CA GLY A 151 9.30 -6.53 -28.68
C GLY A 151 10.40 -7.56 -28.48
N LEU A 152 11.07 -8.01 -29.55
CA LEU A 152 12.19 -8.93 -29.43
C LEU A 152 13.39 -8.27 -28.75
N THR A 153 13.75 -7.05 -29.14
CA THR A 153 14.84 -6.29 -28.52
C THR A 153 14.58 -6.13 -27.02
N LEU A 154 13.37 -5.77 -26.65
CA LEU A 154 12.96 -5.67 -25.23
C LEU A 154 13.06 -7.02 -24.53
N ALA A 155 12.56 -8.09 -25.15
CA ALA A 155 12.60 -9.44 -24.55
C ALA A 155 14.05 -9.91 -24.29
N LEU A 156 14.96 -9.69 -25.23
CA LEU A 156 16.38 -10.00 -25.08
C LEU A 156 17.04 -9.17 -23.99
N THR A 157 16.81 -7.86 -24.00
CA THR A 157 17.33 -6.96 -22.96
C THR A 157 16.90 -7.40 -21.56
N LEU A 158 15.61 -7.76 -21.39
CA LEU A 158 15.11 -8.26 -20.12
C LEU A 158 15.75 -9.60 -19.72
N ALA A 159 15.94 -10.51 -20.68
CA ALA A 159 16.58 -11.80 -20.44
C ALA A 159 18.06 -11.61 -20.00
N ASP A 160 18.81 -10.71 -20.63
CA ASP A 160 20.18 -10.35 -20.25
C ASP A 160 20.27 -9.76 -18.84
N HIS A 161 19.20 -9.10 -18.37
CA HIS A 161 19.08 -8.61 -16.99
C HIS A 161 18.54 -9.65 -16.00
N GLY A 162 18.47 -10.93 -16.40
CA GLY A 162 18.15 -12.06 -15.52
C GLY A 162 16.66 -12.31 -15.32
N PHE A 163 15.79 -11.75 -16.16
CA PHE A 163 14.36 -12.08 -16.18
C PHE A 163 14.11 -13.35 -16.99
N GLN A 164 13.20 -14.20 -16.56
CA GLN A 164 12.66 -15.28 -17.39
C GLN A 164 11.57 -14.68 -18.30
N VAL A 165 11.89 -14.53 -19.56
CA VAL A 165 11.00 -13.89 -20.53
C VAL A 165 10.24 -14.94 -21.32
N ARG A 166 8.89 -14.78 -21.41
CA ARG A 166 8.02 -15.53 -22.32
C ARG A 166 7.49 -14.58 -23.37
N GLY A 167 7.88 -14.81 -24.62
CA GLY A 167 7.39 -14.06 -25.76
C GLY A 167 6.18 -14.76 -26.39
N TYR A 168 5.21 -13.96 -26.84
CA TYR A 168 4.07 -14.39 -27.63
C TYR A 168 3.93 -13.50 -28.86
N ASP A 169 3.65 -14.09 -30.02
CA ASP A 169 3.33 -13.39 -31.24
C ASP A 169 2.17 -14.09 -31.97
N ILE A 170 1.36 -13.33 -32.68
CA ILE A 170 0.27 -13.86 -33.50
C ILE A 170 0.80 -14.48 -34.80
N ASP A 171 2.01 -14.06 -35.26
CA ASP A 171 2.64 -14.64 -36.44
C ASP A 171 3.55 -15.81 -36.06
N HIS A 172 3.08 -17.01 -36.32
CA HIS A 172 3.84 -18.25 -36.06
C HIS A 172 5.20 -18.33 -36.76
N ARG A 173 5.40 -17.58 -37.86
CA ARG A 173 6.70 -17.53 -38.57
C ARG A 173 7.75 -16.83 -37.72
N VAL A 174 7.35 -15.81 -36.97
CA VAL A 174 8.24 -15.09 -36.04
C VAL A 174 8.70 -16.03 -34.92
N LEU A 175 7.81 -16.87 -34.40
CA LEU A 175 8.14 -17.83 -33.35
C LEU A 175 9.03 -18.98 -33.84
N SER A 176 8.78 -19.50 -35.05
CA SER A 176 9.55 -20.63 -35.60
C SER A 176 10.97 -20.26 -36.04
N SER A 177 11.20 -19.05 -36.56
CA SER A 177 12.51 -18.55 -36.96
C SER A 177 13.48 -18.29 -35.80
N ARG A 178 13.03 -18.40 -34.54
CA ARG A 178 13.76 -17.99 -33.34
C ARG A 178 13.91 -19.10 -32.29
N LYS A 179 13.55 -20.33 -32.62
CA LYS A 179 13.87 -21.53 -31.85
C LYS A 179 15.29 -21.97 -32.17
N LYS A 180 16.29 -21.34 -31.57
CA LYS A 180 17.67 -21.87 -31.45
C LYS A 180 18.18 -21.58 -30.07
#